data_a18c91cfda517b1d3de579e715fb628f
#
_entry.id   a18c91cfda517b1d3de579e715fb628f
#
_cell.length_a   1.000
_cell.length_b   1.000
_cell.length_c   1.000
_cell.angle_alpha   90.00
_cell.angle_beta   90.00
_cell.angle_gamma   90.00
#
_symmetry.space_group_name_H-M   'P 1'
#
loop_
_entity.id
_entity.type
_entity.pdbx_description
1 polymer ?
#
loop_
_entity_poly.entity_id
_entity_poly.type
_entity_poly.pdbx_seq_one_letter_code
_entity_poly.pdbx_strand_id
1 'polypeptide(L)'
;MNSAVRSQESPCATLKKALSLRTGNPAQIAVLGLGYVGCVTAACFASLGHRVMGIDRDQHKVDNVLAGRAPFYEPGLEDLVRDNVAAGRLSASTSASGIADAQVVLVCVGTPSEKNGNLGLSQLRRAMDEVAGQLSGRLAPLIVAIRSTVFPGTCEEVVLPALAGHKQVSVVSNPEFLREGSAVADFMEPSLLVVGGSGQAAVRQVADLYAPLEVTACLVSLRAAEMIKYACNAFHAVKISFANEIGALSEKLGIDAHEVMHTLCEDTKLNISPAYLKPGFAFGGSCLPKDLRALAYRTRTLDLKLPLLESALPSNEEHLKRAIDSVLNLETRKIGVIGLAFKENTDDLRESPVVNLLEQLIGKGRDVRVFDAHIRMDAIYGSNRNFILESIPHISRLLAANLEELLGWADDLVLAQKQSAGTMERIRASGLPTIALVDGAVQPSLAGAQS
;
A
#
# COMPACT_ATOMS: atom_id res chain seq x y z
N MET A 1 -46.12 -23.02 -18.05
CA MET A 1 -45.48 -22.44 -19.23
C MET A 1 -43.99 -22.23 -18.87
N ASN A 2 -43.14 -22.82 -19.65
CA ASN A 2 -41.72 -23.09 -19.41
C ASN A 2 -40.90 -21.89 -18.97
N SER A 3 -40.37 -21.95 -17.73
CA SER A 3 -39.23 -21.19 -17.32
C SER A 3 -37.98 -22.05 -17.60
N ALA A 4 -37.23 -21.68 -18.64
CA ALA A 4 -35.95 -22.31 -18.96
C ALA A 4 -34.95 -22.02 -17.83
N VAL A 5 -34.61 -23.03 -17.05
CA VAL A 5 -33.45 -23.05 -16.17
C VAL A 5 -32.22 -22.98 -17.06
N ARG A 6 -31.60 -21.78 -17.15
CA ARG A 6 -30.24 -21.66 -17.69
C ARG A 6 -29.34 -22.41 -16.71
N SER A 7 -28.83 -23.55 -17.13
CA SER A 7 -27.71 -24.22 -16.50
C SER A 7 -26.54 -23.27 -16.45
N GLN A 8 -26.20 -22.74 -15.26
CA GLN A 8 -24.96 -22.06 -15.04
C GLN A 8 -23.84 -23.07 -15.24
N GLU A 9 -23.12 -22.97 -16.35
CA GLU A 9 -21.83 -23.66 -16.52
C GLU A 9 -20.93 -23.34 -15.32
N SER A 10 -20.30 -24.38 -14.78
CA SER A 10 -19.38 -24.15 -13.63
C SER A 10 -18.29 -23.14 -14.01
N PRO A 11 -17.85 -22.27 -13.10
CA PRO A 11 -16.78 -21.31 -13.38
C PRO A 11 -15.53 -21.95 -14.02
N CYS A 12 -15.27 -23.22 -13.71
CA CYS A 12 -14.18 -24.01 -14.26
C CYS A 12 -14.35 -24.31 -15.76
N ALA A 13 -15.57 -24.46 -16.28
CA ALA A 13 -15.84 -24.76 -17.69
C ALA A 13 -15.62 -23.53 -18.58
N THR A 14 -15.99 -22.34 -18.11
CA THR A 14 -15.78 -21.06 -18.79
C THR A 14 -14.28 -20.71 -18.83
N LEU A 15 -13.54 -20.96 -17.73
CA LEU A 15 -12.08 -20.81 -17.68
C LEU A 15 -11.34 -21.71 -18.68
N LYS A 16 -11.75 -22.98 -18.81
CA LYS A 16 -11.14 -23.94 -19.76
C LYS A 16 -11.24 -23.46 -21.22
N LYS A 17 -12.28 -22.72 -21.56
CA LYS A 17 -12.53 -22.22 -22.93
C LYS A 17 -11.71 -20.95 -23.26
N ALA A 18 -11.45 -20.12 -22.27
CA ALA A 18 -10.63 -18.90 -22.41
C ALA A 18 -9.11 -19.21 -22.46
N LEU A 19 -8.65 -20.19 -21.69
CA LEU A 19 -7.23 -20.58 -21.57
C LEU A 19 -6.67 -21.33 -22.79
N SER A 20 -7.51 -21.82 -23.72
CA SER A 20 -7.05 -22.60 -24.88
C SER A 20 -6.36 -21.76 -25.98
N LEU A 21 -6.27 -20.44 -25.85
CA LEU A 21 -5.89 -19.53 -26.94
C LEU A 21 -4.61 -18.72 -26.75
N ARG A 22 -3.95 -18.73 -25.56
CA ARG A 22 -2.69 -17.96 -25.36
C ARG A 22 -1.71 -18.70 -24.47
N THR A 23 -0.73 -19.34 -25.04
CA THR A 23 0.41 -19.92 -24.33
C THR A 23 1.54 -18.90 -24.27
N GLY A 24 1.80 -18.32 -23.09
CA GLY A 24 3.12 -17.78 -22.77
C GLY A 24 4.16 -18.93 -22.84
N ASN A 25 5.44 -18.63 -22.99
CA ASN A 25 6.47 -19.68 -22.97
C ASN A 25 6.42 -20.44 -21.64
N PRO A 26 6.22 -21.79 -21.64
CA PRO A 26 6.15 -22.56 -20.41
C PRO A 26 7.44 -22.42 -19.60
N ALA A 27 7.34 -21.98 -18.34
CA ALA A 27 8.46 -21.90 -17.42
C ALA A 27 8.50 -23.12 -16.50
N GLN A 28 9.70 -23.48 -16.02
CA GLN A 28 9.88 -24.44 -14.93
C GLN A 28 9.89 -23.69 -13.60
N ILE A 29 8.91 -23.97 -12.76
CA ILE A 29 8.67 -23.27 -11.48
C ILE A 29 8.79 -24.27 -10.35
N ALA A 30 9.55 -23.91 -9.31
CA ALA A 30 9.51 -24.59 -8.03
C ALA A 30 8.74 -23.73 -7.03
N VAL A 31 7.79 -24.33 -6.30
CA VAL A 31 7.02 -23.65 -5.23
C VAL A 31 7.42 -24.26 -3.89
N LEU A 32 8.11 -23.49 -3.05
CA LEU A 32 8.48 -23.89 -1.70
C LEU A 32 7.38 -23.58 -0.70
N GLY A 33 6.86 -24.63 -0.07
CA GLY A 33 5.72 -24.57 0.84
C GLY A 33 4.41 -24.85 0.10
N LEU A 34 3.78 -25.99 0.38
CA LEU A 34 2.44 -26.37 -0.08
C LEU A 34 1.39 -26.12 1.01
N GLY A 35 1.53 -25.00 1.71
CA GLY A 35 0.44 -24.43 2.49
C GLY A 35 -0.64 -23.82 1.57
N TYR A 36 -1.59 -23.09 2.15
CA TYR A 36 -2.71 -22.52 1.42
C TYR A 36 -2.27 -21.74 0.18
N VAL A 37 -1.43 -20.72 0.37
CA VAL A 37 -0.94 -19.88 -0.73
C VAL A 37 -0.14 -20.69 -1.74
N GLY A 38 0.77 -21.56 -1.27
CA GLY A 38 1.65 -22.30 -2.17
C GLY A 38 0.94 -23.34 -3.02
N CYS A 39 0.00 -24.09 -2.46
CA CYS A 39 -0.75 -25.09 -3.22
C CYS A 39 -1.66 -24.45 -4.27
N VAL A 40 -2.40 -23.40 -3.91
CA VAL A 40 -3.21 -22.61 -4.88
C VAL A 40 -2.30 -22.04 -5.98
N THR A 41 -1.18 -21.42 -5.60
CA THR A 41 -0.22 -20.86 -6.54
C THR A 41 0.33 -21.93 -7.51
N ALA A 42 0.72 -23.10 -6.99
CA ALA A 42 1.24 -24.20 -7.80
C ALA A 42 0.20 -24.74 -8.81
N ALA A 43 -1.01 -24.98 -8.34
CA ALA A 43 -2.10 -25.50 -9.18
C ALA A 43 -2.51 -24.49 -10.27
N CYS A 44 -2.61 -23.20 -9.92
CA CYS A 44 -2.99 -22.16 -10.85
C CYS A 44 -1.88 -21.92 -11.93
N PHE A 45 -0.60 -21.83 -11.55
CA PHE A 45 0.48 -21.72 -12.55
C PHE A 45 0.55 -22.96 -13.47
N ALA A 46 0.32 -24.16 -12.92
CA ALA A 46 0.23 -25.35 -13.76
C ALA A 46 -0.93 -25.27 -14.76
N SER A 47 -2.07 -24.69 -14.36
CA SER A 47 -3.21 -24.42 -15.25
C SER A 47 -2.90 -23.39 -16.33
N LEU A 48 -2.02 -22.42 -16.07
CA LEU A 48 -1.54 -21.46 -17.06
C LEU A 48 -0.54 -22.07 -18.05
N GLY A 49 -0.20 -23.36 -17.90
CA GLY A 49 0.67 -24.10 -18.83
C GLY A 49 2.13 -24.23 -18.38
N HIS A 50 2.49 -23.71 -17.21
CA HIS A 50 3.83 -23.88 -16.66
C HIS A 50 4.04 -25.32 -16.12
N ARG A 51 5.31 -25.72 -16.01
CA ARG A 51 5.70 -26.96 -15.30
C ARG A 51 6.04 -26.61 -13.86
N VAL A 52 5.28 -27.13 -12.93
CA VAL A 52 5.36 -26.74 -11.51
C VAL A 52 5.74 -27.94 -10.65
N MET A 53 6.79 -27.77 -9.84
CA MET A 53 7.17 -28.67 -8.78
C MET A 53 6.85 -28.04 -7.43
N GLY A 54 5.85 -28.57 -6.71
CA GLY A 54 5.61 -28.21 -5.32
C GLY A 54 6.58 -28.89 -4.38
N ILE A 55 7.15 -28.15 -3.44
CA ILE A 55 8.11 -28.71 -2.46
C ILE A 55 7.59 -28.38 -1.07
N ASP A 56 7.34 -29.40 -0.26
CA ASP A 56 6.94 -29.26 1.15
C ASP A 56 7.54 -30.38 1.98
N ARG A 57 7.94 -30.08 3.21
CA ARG A 57 8.48 -31.08 4.14
C ARG A 57 7.42 -32.05 4.67
N ASP A 58 6.16 -31.65 4.61
CA ASP A 58 5.04 -32.47 5.02
C ASP A 58 4.71 -33.50 3.95
N GLN A 59 5.12 -34.76 4.20
CA GLN A 59 4.87 -35.89 3.29
C GLN A 59 3.40 -36.05 2.97
N HIS A 60 2.49 -35.79 3.93
CA HIS A 60 1.05 -35.94 3.72
C HIS A 60 0.52 -34.96 2.64
N LYS A 61 1.01 -33.73 2.63
CA LYS A 61 0.65 -32.75 1.58
C LYS A 61 1.20 -33.17 0.22
N VAL A 62 2.44 -33.63 0.19
CA VAL A 62 3.08 -34.12 -1.04
C VAL A 62 2.31 -35.29 -1.63
N ASP A 63 1.95 -36.29 -0.78
CA ASP A 63 1.20 -37.46 -1.20
C ASP A 63 -0.21 -37.10 -1.74
N ASN A 64 -0.89 -36.14 -1.09
CA ASN A 64 -2.19 -35.67 -1.59
C ASN A 64 -2.05 -35.05 -2.98
N VAL A 65 -1.10 -34.13 -3.17
CA VAL A 65 -0.91 -33.50 -4.49
C VAL A 65 -0.54 -34.54 -5.55
N LEU A 66 0.38 -35.47 -5.26
CA LEU A 66 0.74 -36.54 -6.20
C LEU A 66 -0.42 -37.47 -6.54
N ALA A 67 -1.36 -37.65 -5.60
CA ALA A 67 -2.59 -38.41 -5.82
C ALA A 67 -3.71 -37.59 -6.52
N GLY A 68 -3.41 -36.38 -6.97
CA GLY A 68 -4.40 -35.50 -7.60
C GLY A 68 -5.44 -34.93 -6.64
N ARG A 69 -5.12 -34.83 -5.35
CA ARG A 69 -6.00 -34.32 -4.29
C ARG A 69 -5.45 -33.02 -3.72
N ALA A 70 -6.34 -32.08 -3.41
CA ALA A 70 -5.96 -30.88 -2.66
C ALA A 70 -5.71 -31.23 -1.18
N PRO A 71 -4.64 -30.69 -0.54
CA PRO A 71 -4.36 -30.99 0.87
C PRO A 71 -5.31 -30.27 1.86
N PHE A 72 -6.18 -29.38 1.38
CA PHE A 72 -7.22 -28.65 2.12
C PHE A 72 -8.35 -28.25 1.17
N TYR A 73 -9.47 -27.82 1.75
CA TYR A 73 -10.61 -27.38 0.97
C TYR A 73 -10.44 -25.92 0.48
N GLU A 74 -10.56 -25.75 -0.82
CA GLU A 74 -10.71 -24.45 -1.49
C GLU A 74 -11.53 -24.67 -2.77
N PRO A 75 -12.55 -23.83 -3.05
CA PRO A 75 -13.37 -24.00 -4.26
C PRO A 75 -12.54 -24.06 -5.55
N GLY A 76 -12.71 -25.14 -6.32
CA GLY A 76 -12.02 -25.35 -7.59
C GLY A 76 -10.58 -25.88 -7.50
N LEU A 77 -9.95 -25.90 -6.33
CA LEU A 77 -8.56 -26.35 -6.18
C LEU A 77 -8.38 -27.85 -6.45
N GLU A 78 -9.30 -28.68 -5.98
CA GLU A 78 -9.25 -30.14 -6.17
C GLU A 78 -9.19 -30.51 -7.66
N ASP A 79 -10.07 -29.91 -8.46
CA ASP A 79 -10.09 -30.14 -9.90
C ASP A 79 -8.83 -29.67 -10.59
N LEU A 80 -8.29 -28.51 -10.20
CA LEU A 80 -7.04 -27.97 -10.72
C LEU A 80 -5.85 -28.89 -10.41
N VAL A 81 -5.74 -29.38 -9.18
CA VAL A 81 -4.66 -30.29 -8.77
C VAL A 81 -4.78 -31.58 -9.57
N ARG A 82 -5.94 -32.24 -9.58
CA ARG A 82 -6.18 -33.47 -10.32
C ARG A 82 -5.84 -33.36 -11.80
N ASP A 83 -6.37 -32.35 -12.48
CA ASP A 83 -6.23 -32.17 -13.93
C ASP A 83 -4.76 -31.86 -14.32
N ASN A 84 -4.03 -31.10 -13.47
CA ASN A 84 -2.65 -30.74 -13.76
C ASN A 84 -1.65 -31.85 -13.40
N VAL A 85 -1.91 -32.64 -12.36
CA VAL A 85 -1.12 -33.84 -12.08
C VAL A 85 -1.32 -34.88 -13.18
N ALA A 86 -2.54 -35.15 -13.62
CA ALA A 86 -2.85 -36.06 -14.73
C ALA A 86 -2.20 -35.59 -16.04
N ALA A 87 -2.08 -34.29 -16.27
CA ALA A 87 -1.41 -33.73 -17.46
C ALA A 87 0.11 -33.63 -17.33
N GLY A 88 0.70 -34.04 -16.19
CA GLY A 88 2.15 -33.96 -15.95
C GLY A 88 2.70 -32.53 -15.83
N ARG A 89 1.84 -31.53 -15.58
CA ARG A 89 2.22 -30.14 -15.37
C ARG A 89 2.47 -29.78 -13.91
N LEU A 90 1.83 -30.51 -12.98
CA LEU A 90 2.03 -30.37 -11.54
C LEU A 90 2.60 -31.67 -10.97
N SER A 91 3.62 -31.52 -10.15
CA SER A 91 4.21 -32.61 -9.36
C SER A 91 4.55 -32.09 -7.98
N ALA A 92 4.88 -32.95 -7.02
CA ALA A 92 5.30 -32.57 -5.68
C ALA A 92 6.42 -33.46 -5.16
N SER A 93 7.24 -32.93 -4.23
CA SER A 93 8.35 -33.65 -3.61
C SER A 93 8.64 -33.11 -2.21
N THR A 94 9.16 -33.95 -1.33
CA THR A 94 9.75 -33.49 -0.07
C THR A 94 11.22 -33.06 -0.25
N SER A 95 11.83 -33.39 -1.38
CA SER A 95 13.20 -33.00 -1.72
C SER A 95 13.25 -31.67 -2.44
N ALA A 96 14.16 -30.80 -2.01
CA ALA A 96 14.44 -29.53 -2.67
C ALA A 96 15.16 -29.68 -4.03
N SER A 97 15.50 -30.90 -4.47
CA SER A 97 16.24 -31.17 -5.71
C SER A 97 15.57 -30.59 -6.96
N GLY A 98 14.22 -30.44 -6.98
CA GLY A 98 13.48 -29.80 -8.08
C GLY A 98 13.83 -28.33 -8.30
N ILE A 99 14.52 -27.68 -7.38
CA ILE A 99 15.04 -26.30 -7.54
C ILE A 99 16.17 -26.28 -8.60
N ALA A 100 16.90 -27.36 -8.75
CA ALA A 100 18.04 -27.43 -9.68
C ALA A 100 17.63 -27.14 -11.14
N ASP A 101 16.43 -27.54 -11.53
CA ASP A 101 15.91 -27.35 -12.91
C ASP A 101 14.99 -26.12 -13.04
N ALA A 102 14.62 -25.47 -11.92
CA ALA A 102 13.69 -24.35 -11.92
C ALA A 102 14.31 -23.09 -12.53
N GLN A 103 13.53 -22.31 -13.24
CA GLN A 103 13.86 -20.96 -13.69
C GLN A 103 13.44 -19.93 -12.63
N VAL A 104 12.34 -20.22 -11.93
CA VAL A 104 11.78 -19.39 -10.87
C VAL A 104 11.45 -20.28 -9.66
N VAL A 105 11.88 -19.84 -8.49
CA VAL A 105 11.48 -20.42 -7.19
C VAL A 105 10.54 -19.45 -6.51
N LEU A 106 9.28 -19.87 -6.29
CA LEU A 106 8.29 -19.12 -5.53
C LEU A 106 8.31 -19.58 -4.08
N VAL A 107 8.67 -18.69 -3.17
CA VAL A 107 8.75 -18.99 -1.74
C VAL A 107 7.43 -18.65 -1.08
N CYS A 108 6.66 -19.67 -0.71
CA CYS A 108 5.33 -19.60 -0.13
C CYS A 108 5.28 -20.18 1.30
N VAL A 109 6.38 -20.09 2.03
CA VAL A 109 6.46 -20.61 3.41
C VAL A 109 5.74 -19.71 4.40
N GLY A 110 5.28 -20.28 5.51
CA GLY A 110 4.60 -19.52 6.56
C GLY A 110 5.53 -18.56 7.28
N THR A 111 4.96 -17.40 7.66
CA THR A 111 5.63 -16.38 8.49
C THR A 111 4.72 -16.07 9.69
N PRO A 112 4.64 -17.00 10.70
CA PRO A 112 3.71 -16.85 11.81
C PRO A 112 4.11 -15.67 12.71
N SER A 113 3.13 -15.11 13.42
CA SER A 113 3.40 -14.11 14.45
C SER A 113 4.10 -14.76 15.65
N GLU A 114 5.13 -14.09 16.15
CA GLU A 114 5.79 -14.44 17.41
C GLU A 114 4.99 -13.88 18.61
N LYS A 115 5.32 -14.32 19.83
CA LYS A 115 4.62 -13.88 21.05
C LYS A 115 4.68 -12.38 21.31
N ASN A 116 5.72 -11.70 20.84
CA ASN A 116 5.90 -10.25 20.93
C ASN A 116 5.22 -9.47 19.79
N GLY A 117 4.50 -10.15 18.87
CA GLY A 117 3.86 -9.58 17.70
C GLY A 117 4.78 -9.46 16.49
N ASN A 118 6.07 -9.77 16.61
CA ASN A 118 6.99 -9.75 15.48
C ASN A 118 6.71 -10.87 14.49
N LEU A 119 7.24 -10.76 13.28
CA LEU A 119 7.12 -11.78 12.24
C LEU A 119 8.18 -12.86 12.41
N GLY A 120 7.76 -14.11 12.53
CA GLY A 120 8.65 -15.26 12.63
C GLY A 120 9.23 -15.65 11.28
N LEU A 121 10.54 -15.42 11.08
CA LEU A 121 11.23 -15.66 9.81
C LEU A 121 12.00 -16.99 9.75
N SER A 122 11.83 -17.87 10.74
CA SER A 122 12.57 -19.14 10.81
C SER A 122 12.31 -20.06 9.63
N GLN A 123 11.09 -20.11 9.12
CA GLN A 123 10.75 -20.90 7.94
C GLN A 123 11.35 -20.30 6.66
N LEU A 124 11.34 -18.97 6.54
CA LEU A 124 11.94 -18.27 5.40
C LEU A 124 13.46 -18.50 5.36
N ARG A 125 14.16 -18.36 6.50
CA ARG A 125 15.62 -18.64 6.58
C ARG A 125 15.95 -20.06 6.14
N ARG A 126 15.22 -21.05 6.66
CA ARG A 126 15.40 -22.45 6.24
C ARG A 126 15.12 -22.67 4.75
N ALA A 127 14.09 -22.02 4.20
CA ALA A 127 13.84 -22.08 2.76
C ALA A 127 15.00 -21.49 1.95
N MET A 128 15.63 -20.42 2.43
CA MET A 128 16.82 -19.85 1.76
C MET A 128 18.03 -20.79 1.87
N ASP A 129 18.24 -21.46 3.00
CA ASP A 129 19.29 -22.47 3.15
C ASP A 129 19.08 -23.64 2.18
N GLU A 130 17.84 -24.10 2.00
CA GLU A 130 17.47 -25.14 1.04
C GLU A 130 17.73 -24.69 -0.41
N VAL A 131 17.34 -23.45 -0.76
CA VAL A 131 17.63 -22.88 -2.08
C VAL A 131 19.16 -22.82 -2.31
N ALA A 132 19.91 -22.23 -1.38
CA ALA A 132 21.36 -22.10 -1.49
C ALA A 132 22.06 -23.47 -1.66
N GLY A 133 21.58 -24.49 -0.94
CA GLY A 133 22.11 -25.86 -1.04
C GLY A 133 21.96 -26.50 -2.43
N GLN A 134 20.98 -26.07 -3.23
CA GLN A 134 20.74 -26.57 -4.59
C GLN A 134 21.49 -25.77 -5.68
N LEU A 135 22.20 -24.71 -5.31
CA LEU A 135 22.86 -23.81 -6.26
C LEU A 135 24.33 -24.18 -6.55
N SER A 136 24.88 -25.20 -5.90
CA SER A 136 26.25 -25.64 -6.11
C SER A 136 26.47 -26.09 -7.56
N GLY A 137 27.41 -25.45 -8.24
CA GLY A 137 27.71 -25.74 -9.66
C GLY A 137 26.69 -25.20 -10.67
N ARG A 138 25.63 -24.56 -10.24
CA ARG A 138 24.64 -23.95 -11.14
C ARG A 138 25.19 -22.70 -11.80
N LEU A 139 25.18 -22.66 -13.13
CA LEU A 139 25.56 -21.48 -13.94
C LEU A 139 24.33 -20.75 -14.49
N ALA A 140 23.20 -21.46 -14.70
CA ALA A 140 21.99 -20.88 -15.25
C ALA A 140 21.36 -19.88 -14.26
N PRO A 141 20.82 -18.76 -14.76
CA PRO A 141 20.09 -17.79 -13.94
C PRO A 141 18.95 -18.44 -13.16
N LEU A 142 18.71 -17.94 -11.95
CA LEU A 142 17.58 -18.33 -11.12
C LEU A 142 16.93 -17.08 -10.53
N ILE A 143 15.61 -17.03 -10.53
CA ILE A 143 14.86 -16.01 -9.81
C ILE A 143 14.26 -16.64 -8.56
N VAL A 144 14.53 -16.03 -7.41
CA VAL A 144 13.88 -16.37 -6.13
C VAL A 144 12.83 -15.29 -5.84
N ALA A 145 11.57 -15.65 -6.01
CA ALA A 145 10.43 -14.75 -5.81
C ALA A 145 9.78 -15.03 -4.45
N ILE A 146 9.85 -14.07 -3.56
CA ILE A 146 9.25 -14.15 -2.22
C ILE A 146 7.77 -13.81 -2.34
N ARG A 147 6.92 -14.81 -2.12
CA ARG A 147 5.46 -14.70 -2.13
C ARG A 147 4.88 -14.70 -0.71
N SER A 148 5.61 -15.22 0.26
CA SER A 148 5.30 -15.11 1.69
C SER A 148 5.13 -13.63 2.08
N THR A 149 4.17 -13.35 2.96
CA THR A 149 4.02 -12.01 3.54
C THR A 149 5.20 -11.74 4.46
N VAL A 150 6.00 -10.75 4.11
CA VAL A 150 7.19 -10.33 4.86
C VAL A 150 7.22 -8.82 5.04
N PHE A 151 7.81 -8.36 6.15
CA PHE A 151 7.91 -6.94 6.45
C PHE A 151 8.91 -6.24 5.51
N PRO A 152 8.69 -4.94 5.15
CA PRO A 152 9.59 -4.19 4.29
C PRO A 152 11.05 -4.21 4.76
N GLY A 153 11.94 -4.59 3.86
CA GLY A 153 13.37 -4.81 4.12
C GLY A 153 13.76 -6.27 4.30
N THR A 154 12.81 -7.19 4.51
CA THR A 154 13.13 -8.62 4.74
C THR A 154 13.89 -9.24 3.56
N CYS A 155 13.53 -8.92 2.32
CA CYS A 155 14.26 -9.42 1.16
C CYS A 155 15.72 -8.93 1.15
N GLU A 156 15.96 -7.68 1.53
CA GLU A 156 17.31 -7.09 1.55
C GLU A 156 18.14 -7.58 2.73
N GLU A 157 17.53 -7.76 3.90
CA GLU A 157 18.22 -8.04 5.17
C GLU A 157 18.36 -9.55 5.47
N VAL A 158 17.49 -10.38 4.88
CA VAL A 158 17.46 -11.82 5.13
C VAL A 158 17.71 -12.64 3.87
N VAL A 159 16.99 -12.35 2.78
CA VAL A 159 17.03 -13.20 1.57
C VAL A 159 18.30 -12.95 0.77
N LEU A 160 18.61 -11.70 0.44
CA LEU A 160 19.80 -11.34 -0.32
C LEU A 160 21.12 -11.80 0.38
N PRO A 161 21.30 -11.59 1.69
CA PRO A 161 22.50 -12.08 2.38
C PRO A 161 22.63 -13.61 2.36
N ALA A 162 21.52 -14.34 2.51
CA ALA A 162 21.54 -15.82 2.46
C ALA A 162 21.94 -16.36 1.08
N LEU A 163 21.74 -15.59 0.00
CA LEU A 163 22.04 -15.97 -1.38
C LEU A 163 23.26 -15.23 -1.96
N ALA A 164 23.97 -14.43 -1.16
CA ALA A 164 25.05 -13.53 -1.63
C ALA A 164 26.21 -14.25 -2.35
N GLY A 165 26.45 -15.55 -2.04
CA GLY A 165 27.45 -16.37 -2.71
C GLY A 165 27.10 -16.75 -4.17
N HIS A 166 25.90 -16.48 -4.64
CA HIS A 166 25.34 -16.98 -5.90
C HIS A 166 24.94 -15.84 -6.84
N LYS A 167 25.92 -15.33 -7.63
CA LYS A 167 25.75 -14.19 -8.53
C LYS A 167 24.68 -14.38 -9.62
N GLN A 168 24.33 -15.64 -9.95
CA GLN A 168 23.31 -16.00 -10.92
C GLN A 168 21.87 -15.86 -10.37
N VAL A 169 21.71 -15.57 -9.06
CA VAL A 169 20.41 -15.46 -8.43
C VAL A 169 19.93 -14.01 -8.41
N SER A 170 18.68 -13.80 -8.83
CA SER A 170 17.97 -12.54 -8.66
C SER A 170 16.84 -12.72 -7.64
N VAL A 171 16.66 -11.74 -6.75
CA VAL A 171 15.58 -11.74 -5.75
C VAL A 171 14.48 -10.80 -6.17
N VAL A 172 13.24 -11.26 -6.07
CA VAL A 172 12.01 -10.51 -6.39
C VAL A 172 11.00 -10.69 -5.27
N SER A 173 10.23 -9.67 -4.93
CA SER A 173 9.05 -9.78 -4.07
C SER A 173 7.81 -9.84 -4.96
N ASN A 174 7.01 -10.89 -4.80
CA ASN A 174 5.74 -11.08 -5.51
C ASN A 174 4.64 -11.44 -4.51
N PRO A 175 4.19 -10.49 -3.70
CA PRO A 175 3.17 -10.73 -2.68
C PRO A 175 1.86 -11.22 -3.31
N GLU A 176 1.10 -11.99 -2.53
CA GLU A 176 -0.22 -12.48 -2.91
C GLU A 176 -1.33 -11.62 -2.31
N PHE A 177 -2.50 -11.62 -2.95
CA PHE A 177 -3.71 -10.93 -2.49
C PHE A 177 -4.91 -11.89 -2.52
N LEU A 178 -4.65 -13.17 -2.23
CA LEU A 178 -5.64 -14.24 -2.23
C LEU A 178 -6.48 -14.19 -0.96
N ARG A 179 -7.79 -14.46 -1.09
CA ARG A 179 -8.72 -14.59 0.02
C ARG A 179 -9.14 -16.06 0.16
N GLU A 180 -9.08 -16.58 1.38
CA GLU A 180 -9.57 -17.94 1.67
C GLU A 180 -11.04 -18.06 1.27
N GLY A 181 -11.37 -19.17 0.60
CA GLY A 181 -12.70 -19.42 0.02
C GLY A 181 -12.93 -18.83 -1.38
N SER A 182 -11.99 -18.03 -1.90
CA SER A 182 -12.02 -17.49 -3.27
C SER A 182 -10.62 -17.39 -3.90
N ALA A 183 -9.62 -18.06 -3.33
CA ALA A 183 -8.23 -17.88 -3.70
C ALA A 183 -7.92 -18.33 -5.13
N VAL A 184 -8.56 -19.36 -5.63
CA VAL A 184 -8.44 -19.79 -7.04
C VAL A 184 -8.98 -18.70 -7.96
N ALA A 185 -10.16 -18.14 -7.66
CA ALA A 185 -10.75 -17.06 -8.45
C ALA A 185 -9.89 -15.78 -8.38
N ASP A 186 -9.44 -15.41 -7.17
CA ASP A 186 -8.56 -14.24 -6.97
C ASP A 186 -7.21 -14.38 -7.69
N PHE A 187 -6.68 -15.61 -7.85
CA PHE A 187 -5.48 -15.85 -8.63
C PHE A 187 -5.73 -15.73 -10.12
N MET A 188 -6.85 -16.29 -10.61
CA MET A 188 -7.17 -16.34 -12.03
C MET A 188 -7.69 -14.99 -12.58
N GLU A 189 -8.31 -14.18 -11.72
CA GLU A 189 -8.80 -12.84 -12.02
C GLU A 189 -8.27 -11.83 -10.98
N PRO A 190 -6.95 -11.58 -10.93
CA PRO A 190 -6.38 -10.76 -9.87
C PRO A 190 -6.73 -9.29 -10.05
N SER A 191 -7.29 -8.69 -9.00
CA SER A 191 -7.53 -7.24 -8.93
C SER A 191 -6.23 -6.42 -8.81
N LEU A 192 -5.15 -7.06 -8.32
CA LEU A 192 -3.84 -6.44 -8.12
C LEU A 192 -2.74 -7.49 -8.31
N LEU A 193 -1.80 -7.22 -9.20
CA LEU A 193 -0.57 -7.98 -9.37
C LEU A 193 0.63 -7.08 -9.10
N VAL A 194 1.45 -7.40 -8.10
CA VAL A 194 2.63 -6.62 -7.70
C VAL A 194 3.89 -7.47 -7.86
N VAL A 195 4.89 -6.91 -8.51
CA VAL A 195 6.21 -7.53 -8.65
C VAL A 195 7.27 -6.49 -8.33
N GLY A 196 8.05 -6.71 -7.28
CA GLY A 196 9.09 -5.79 -6.83
C GLY A 196 10.49 -6.36 -6.92
N GLY A 197 11.44 -5.53 -7.31
CA GLY A 197 12.84 -5.95 -7.39
C GLY A 197 13.76 -4.84 -7.86
N SER A 198 15.07 -5.03 -7.72
CA SER A 198 16.09 -4.10 -8.24
C SER A 198 16.47 -4.39 -9.70
N GLY A 199 16.33 -5.64 -10.16
CA GLY A 199 16.68 -6.09 -11.51
C GLY A 199 15.45 -6.11 -12.42
N GLN A 200 15.33 -5.17 -13.36
CA GLN A 200 14.18 -5.08 -14.26
C GLN A 200 13.90 -6.36 -15.06
N ALA A 201 14.94 -7.10 -15.47
CA ALA A 201 14.78 -8.35 -16.22
C ALA A 201 14.09 -9.43 -15.39
N ALA A 202 14.52 -9.64 -14.13
CA ALA A 202 13.92 -10.61 -13.22
C ALA A 202 12.48 -10.23 -12.85
N VAL A 203 12.21 -8.95 -12.59
CA VAL A 203 10.87 -8.43 -12.29
C VAL A 203 9.92 -8.68 -13.46
N ARG A 204 10.33 -8.39 -14.70
CA ARG A 204 9.53 -8.66 -15.90
C ARG A 204 9.32 -10.16 -16.12
N GLN A 205 10.34 -10.98 -15.94
CA GLN A 205 10.22 -12.43 -16.09
C GLN A 205 9.21 -13.03 -15.11
N VAL A 206 9.15 -12.54 -13.85
CA VAL A 206 8.10 -12.96 -12.90
C VAL A 206 6.72 -12.44 -13.32
N ALA A 207 6.61 -11.20 -13.79
CA ALA A 207 5.34 -10.66 -14.31
C ALA A 207 4.85 -11.46 -15.54
N ASP A 208 5.74 -11.89 -16.41
CA ASP A 208 5.44 -12.66 -17.62
C ASP A 208 4.87 -14.07 -17.32
N LEU A 209 5.08 -14.61 -16.10
CA LEU A 209 4.42 -15.85 -15.68
C LEU A 209 2.90 -15.72 -15.65
N TYR A 210 2.40 -14.51 -15.44
CA TYR A 210 0.97 -14.18 -15.40
C TYR A 210 0.40 -13.72 -16.75
N ALA A 211 1.20 -13.71 -17.80
CA ALA A 211 0.78 -13.19 -19.11
C ALA A 211 -0.55 -13.77 -19.63
N PRO A 212 -0.88 -15.08 -19.42
CA PRO A 212 -2.15 -15.62 -19.86
C PRO A 212 -3.39 -15.00 -19.18
N LEU A 213 -3.21 -14.31 -18.03
CA LEU A 213 -4.31 -13.65 -17.28
C LEU A 213 -4.64 -12.23 -17.79
N GLU A 214 -3.85 -11.70 -18.74
CA GLU A 214 -4.03 -10.35 -19.32
C GLU A 214 -4.08 -9.21 -18.28
N VAL A 215 -3.49 -9.42 -17.08
CA VAL A 215 -3.42 -8.44 -16.00
C VAL A 215 -2.16 -7.59 -16.12
N THR A 216 -2.32 -6.29 -15.87
CA THR A 216 -1.16 -5.38 -15.81
C THR A 216 -0.47 -5.50 -14.46
N ALA A 217 0.80 -5.89 -14.45
CA ALA A 217 1.60 -5.94 -13.24
C ALA A 217 2.09 -4.54 -12.82
N CYS A 218 1.96 -4.22 -11.54
CA CYS A 218 2.58 -3.07 -10.91
C CYS A 218 4.05 -3.41 -10.59
N LEU A 219 4.98 -2.87 -11.37
CA LEU A 219 6.41 -3.07 -11.18
C LEU A 219 6.97 -2.01 -10.25
N VAL A 220 7.52 -2.42 -9.10
CA VAL A 220 7.93 -1.52 -8.01
C VAL A 220 9.29 -1.94 -7.42
N SER A 221 9.80 -1.20 -6.42
CA SER A 221 10.97 -1.63 -5.65
C SER A 221 10.64 -2.80 -4.72
N LEU A 222 11.66 -3.53 -4.24
CA LEU A 222 11.50 -4.63 -3.28
C LEU A 222 10.69 -4.20 -2.05
N ARG A 223 11.14 -3.16 -1.36
CA ARG A 223 10.48 -2.64 -0.15
C ARG A 223 9.06 -2.16 -0.40
N ALA A 224 8.81 -1.57 -1.57
CA ALA A 224 7.46 -1.13 -1.93
C ALA A 224 6.53 -2.33 -2.12
N ALA A 225 6.96 -3.41 -2.79
CA ALA A 225 6.16 -4.61 -2.93
C ALA A 225 5.82 -5.26 -1.58
N GLU A 226 6.81 -5.35 -0.68
CA GLU A 226 6.61 -5.84 0.68
C GLU A 226 5.60 -4.98 1.45
N MET A 227 5.73 -3.64 1.37
CA MET A 227 4.84 -2.71 2.07
C MET A 227 3.41 -2.70 1.52
N ILE A 228 3.22 -2.85 0.20
CA ILE A 228 1.90 -2.86 -0.43
C ILE A 228 1.00 -3.96 0.16
N LYS A 229 1.55 -5.15 0.43
CA LYS A 229 0.78 -6.24 1.08
C LYS A 229 0.25 -5.84 2.45
N TYR A 230 1.09 -5.25 3.30
CA TYR A 230 0.69 -4.75 4.62
C TYR A 230 -0.33 -3.60 4.51
N ALA A 231 -0.10 -2.67 3.59
CA ALA A 231 -1.01 -1.55 3.37
C ALA A 231 -2.40 -2.04 2.94
N CYS A 232 -2.50 -2.99 2.01
CA CYS A 232 -3.77 -3.57 1.59
C CYS A 232 -4.50 -4.26 2.75
N ASN A 233 -3.79 -5.10 3.51
CA ASN A 233 -4.40 -5.81 4.64
C ASN A 233 -4.85 -4.84 5.75
N ALA A 234 -4.03 -3.85 6.10
CA ALA A 234 -4.39 -2.81 7.07
C ALA A 234 -5.60 -1.98 6.60
N PHE A 235 -5.64 -1.60 5.31
CA PHE A 235 -6.75 -0.86 4.74
C PHE A 235 -8.05 -1.67 4.76
N HIS A 236 -8.00 -2.97 4.48
CA HIS A 236 -9.17 -3.85 4.62
C HIS A 236 -9.68 -3.89 6.07
N ALA A 237 -8.77 -4.03 7.05
CA ALA A 237 -9.13 -4.02 8.46
C ALA A 237 -9.76 -2.68 8.88
N VAL A 238 -9.19 -1.54 8.45
CA VAL A 238 -9.73 -0.20 8.71
C VAL A 238 -11.13 -0.04 8.12
N LYS A 239 -11.35 -0.46 6.86
CA LYS A 239 -12.68 -0.40 6.23
C LYS A 239 -13.72 -1.21 6.98
N ILE A 240 -13.37 -2.43 7.40
CA ILE A 240 -14.29 -3.30 8.17
C ILE A 240 -14.60 -2.65 9.53
N SER A 241 -13.59 -2.16 10.24
CA SER A 241 -13.78 -1.50 11.54
C SER A 241 -14.62 -0.23 11.41
N PHE A 242 -14.37 0.59 10.39
CA PHE A 242 -15.17 1.78 10.10
C PHE A 242 -16.66 1.41 9.87
N ALA A 243 -16.92 0.44 9.01
CA ALA A 243 -18.29 -0.01 8.74
C ALA A 243 -18.99 -0.53 10.01
N ASN A 244 -18.27 -1.29 10.86
CA ASN A 244 -18.80 -1.81 12.10
C ASN A 244 -19.09 -0.70 13.13
N GLU A 245 -18.23 0.31 13.24
CA GLU A 245 -18.44 1.44 14.16
C GLU A 245 -19.62 2.32 13.71
N ILE A 246 -19.76 2.59 12.40
CA ILE A 246 -20.94 3.25 11.83
C ILE A 246 -22.20 2.39 12.08
N GLY A 247 -22.10 1.07 11.93
CA GLY A 247 -23.17 0.13 12.22
C GLY A 247 -23.67 0.21 13.66
N ALA A 248 -22.74 0.17 14.62
CA ALA A 248 -23.06 0.26 16.04
C ALA A 248 -23.72 1.60 16.42
N LEU A 249 -23.25 2.70 15.83
CA LEU A 249 -23.85 4.02 16.03
C LEU A 249 -25.27 4.09 15.43
N SER A 250 -25.44 3.55 14.22
CA SER A 250 -26.74 3.51 13.51
C SER A 250 -27.77 2.74 14.30
N GLU A 251 -27.41 1.57 14.84
CA GLU A 251 -28.28 0.76 15.69
C GLU A 251 -28.78 1.55 16.92
N LYS A 252 -27.88 2.25 17.61
CA LYS A 252 -28.24 3.10 18.76
C LYS A 252 -29.15 4.27 18.42
N LEU A 253 -29.11 4.71 17.18
CA LEU A 253 -29.94 5.83 16.68
C LEU A 253 -31.24 5.33 15.99
N GLY A 254 -31.44 4.02 15.89
CA GLY A 254 -32.60 3.44 15.17
C GLY A 254 -32.53 3.65 13.65
N ILE A 255 -31.34 3.71 13.10
CA ILE A 255 -31.08 3.90 11.65
C ILE A 255 -30.65 2.56 11.06
N ASP A 256 -31.10 2.27 9.83
CA ASP A 256 -30.63 1.09 9.08
C ASP A 256 -29.17 1.32 8.62
N ALA A 257 -28.25 0.60 9.24
CA ALA A 257 -26.83 0.67 8.91
C ALA A 257 -26.50 0.20 7.47
N HIS A 258 -27.29 -0.74 6.93
CA HIS A 258 -27.10 -1.22 5.56
C HIS A 258 -27.47 -0.12 4.54
N GLU A 259 -28.54 0.62 4.78
CA GLU A 259 -28.91 1.76 3.94
C GLU A 259 -27.81 2.84 3.95
N VAL A 260 -27.26 3.17 5.14
CA VAL A 260 -26.16 4.12 5.28
C VAL A 260 -24.93 3.67 4.50
N MET A 261 -24.46 2.45 4.71
CA MET A 261 -23.23 1.96 4.10
C MET A 261 -23.38 1.68 2.61
N HIS A 262 -24.56 1.24 2.16
CA HIS A 262 -24.84 1.09 0.73
C HIS A 262 -24.75 2.44 0.02
N THR A 263 -25.44 3.46 0.54
CA THR A 263 -25.44 4.82 -0.02
C THR A 263 -24.02 5.43 -0.03
N LEU A 264 -23.24 5.21 1.05
CA LEU A 264 -21.85 5.64 1.09
C LEU A 264 -21.02 5.03 -0.05
N CYS A 265 -21.26 3.77 -0.39
CA CYS A 265 -20.54 3.06 -1.46
C CYS A 265 -20.94 3.48 -2.87
N GLU A 266 -22.10 4.13 -3.08
CA GLU A 266 -22.48 4.68 -4.38
C GLU A 266 -21.59 5.85 -4.84
N ASP A 267 -20.91 6.54 -3.90
CA ASP A 267 -19.95 7.58 -4.26
C ASP A 267 -18.60 6.96 -4.66
N THR A 268 -18.47 6.64 -5.94
CA THR A 268 -17.23 6.14 -6.54
C THR A 268 -16.26 7.25 -6.95
N LYS A 269 -16.62 8.51 -6.76
CA LYS A 269 -15.75 9.67 -7.04
C LYS A 269 -14.85 10.04 -5.85
N LEU A 270 -15.39 10.00 -4.63
CA LEU A 270 -14.69 10.37 -3.40
C LEU A 270 -14.50 9.17 -2.46
N ASN A 271 -15.61 8.54 -2.01
CA ASN A 271 -15.57 7.54 -0.96
C ASN A 271 -14.89 6.24 -1.39
N ILE A 272 -15.24 5.71 -2.57
CA ILE A 272 -14.69 4.45 -3.11
C ILE A 272 -13.79 4.77 -4.32
N SER A 273 -12.73 5.53 -4.06
CA SER A 273 -11.83 6.04 -5.08
C SER A 273 -10.43 6.29 -4.51
N PRO A 274 -9.42 6.68 -5.32
CA PRO A 274 -8.11 7.11 -4.83
C PRO A 274 -8.13 8.48 -4.12
N ALA A 275 -9.26 9.19 -4.09
CA ALA A 275 -9.38 10.45 -3.36
C ALA A 275 -9.06 10.25 -1.87
N TYR A 276 -8.35 11.19 -1.28
CA TYR A 276 -7.91 11.17 0.13
C TYR A 276 -6.99 9.98 0.52
N LEU A 277 -6.56 9.16 -0.41
CA LEU A 277 -5.62 8.05 -0.16
C LEU A 277 -4.16 8.39 -0.52
N LYS A 278 -3.87 9.66 -0.76
CA LYS A 278 -2.49 10.14 -0.97
C LYS A 278 -1.95 10.72 0.33
N PRO A 279 -0.76 10.30 0.77
CA PRO A 279 -0.10 10.98 1.87
C PRO A 279 0.04 12.48 1.59
N GLY A 280 -0.10 13.30 2.63
CA GLY A 280 -0.04 14.75 2.51
C GLY A 280 0.05 15.43 3.87
N PHE A 281 -0.26 16.71 3.94
CA PHE A 281 -0.31 17.46 5.20
C PHE A 281 -1.56 17.07 6.02
N ALA A 282 -1.60 17.47 7.29
CA ALA A 282 -2.74 17.24 8.16
C ALA A 282 -4.03 17.85 7.57
N PHE A 283 -5.17 17.20 7.79
CA PHE A 283 -6.44 17.76 7.37
C PHE A 283 -6.91 18.84 8.36
N GLY A 284 -7.71 19.77 7.85
CA GLY A 284 -8.34 20.85 8.59
C GLY A 284 -9.63 21.31 7.93
N GLY A 285 -9.96 22.56 8.13
CA GLY A 285 -11.16 23.17 7.62
C GLY A 285 -12.36 23.01 8.55
N SER A 286 -13.44 23.69 8.20
CA SER A 286 -14.63 23.82 9.05
C SER A 286 -15.49 22.56 9.16
N CYS A 287 -15.30 21.54 8.30
CA CYS A 287 -16.18 20.38 8.20
C CYS A 287 -15.62 19.16 8.95
N LEU A 288 -14.48 18.59 8.48
CA LEU A 288 -13.98 17.31 9.01
C LEU A 288 -13.73 17.33 10.52
N PRO A 289 -12.99 18.30 11.10
CA PRO A 289 -12.76 18.32 12.54
C PRO A 289 -14.05 18.51 13.34
N LYS A 290 -14.94 19.39 12.88
CA LYS A 290 -16.23 19.67 13.55
C LYS A 290 -17.10 18.42 13.59
N ASP A 291 -17.24 17.70 12.47
CA ASP A 291 -18.13 16.54 12.37
C ASP A 291 -17.58 15.35 13.14
N LEU A 292 -16.27 15.14 13.15
CA LEU A 292 -15.63 14.13 13.99
C LEU A 292 -15.81 14.42 15.48
N ARG A 293 -15.68 15.69 15.91
CA ARG A 293 -15.98 16.08 17.31
C ARG A 293 -17.45 15.85 17.67
N ALA A 294 -18.37 16.15 16.76
CA ALA A 294 -19.80 15.93 16.98
C ALA A 294 -20.13 14.44 17.11
N LEU A 295 -19.54 13.59 16.24
CA LEU A 295 -19.65 12.14 16.35
C LEU A 295 -19.11 11.63 17.69
N ALA A 296 -17.88 11.98 18.05
CA ALA A 296 -17.26 11.57 19.31
C ALA A 296 -18.01 12.07 20.55
N TYR A 297 -18.64 13.24 20.51
CA TYR A 297 -19.53 13.71 21.57
C TYR A 297 -20.79 12.85 21.65
N ARG A 298 -21.43 12.59 20.51
CA ARG A 298 -22.68 11.82 20.46
C ARG A 298 -22.49 10.37 20.92
N THR A 299 -21.40 9.72 20.52
CA THR A 299 -21.09 8.35 20.93
C THR A 299 -20.97 8.24 22.45
N ARG A 300 -20.29 9.20 23.09
CA ARG A 300 -20.20 9.27 24.56
C ARG A 300 -21.55 9.43 25.22
N THR A 301 -22.47 10.24 24.65
CA THR A 301 -23.84 10.40 25.20
C THR A 301 -24.72 9.17 25.03
N LEU A 302 -24.33 8.25 24.14
CA LEU A 302 -25.01 6.96 23.90
C LEU A 302 -24.33 5.79 24.61
N ASP A 303 -23.31 6.07 25.42
CA ASP A 303 -22.46 5.08 26.10
C ASP A 303 -21.84 4.07 25.11
N LEU A 304 -21.43 4.58 23.93
CA LEU A 304 -20.74 3.82 22.90
C LEU A 304 -19.25 4.16 22.86
N LYS A 305 -18.40 3.14 22.66
CA LYS A 305 -16.97 3.29 22.40
C LYS A 305 -16.69 2.95 20.94
N LEU A 306 -16.23 3.94 20.18
CA LEU A 306 -15.88 3.80 18.75
C LEU A 306 -14.42 4.23 18.54
N PRO A 307 -13.44 3.35 18.89
CA PRO A 307 -12.03 3.73 18.96
C PRO A 307 -11.44 4.25 17.66
N LEU A 308 -11.86 3.74 16.50
CA LEU A 308 -11.37 4.20 15.21
C LEU A 308 -11.80 5.64 14.93
N LEU A 309 -13.09 5.94 15.07
CA LEU A 309 -13.62 7.29 14.85
C LEU A 309 -13.10 8.29 15.89
N GLU A 310 -12.96 7.87 17.14
CA GLU A 310 -12.41 8.69 18.23
C GLU A 310 -10.91 8.98 18.04
N SER A 311 -10.15 8.08 17.39
CA SER A 311 -8.71 8.25 17.16
C SER A 311 -8.36 9.08 15.92
N ALA A 312 -9.32 9.40 15.06
CA ALA A 312 -9.05 10.11 13.80
C ALA A 312 -8.45 11.52 14.03
N LEU A 313 -9.02 12.30 14.97
CA LEU A 313 -8.46 13.62 15.31
C LEU A 313 -7.11 13.53 16.04
N PRO A 314 -6.93 12.73 17.10
CA PRO A 314 -5.63 12.52 17.71
C PRO A 314 -4.55 12.05 16.73
N SER A 315 -4.89 11.17 15.77
CA SER A 315 -3.97 10.75 14.71
C SER A 315 -3.55 11.91 13.80
N ASN A 316 -4.50 12.80 13.46
CA ASN A 316 -4.22 13.98 12.66
C ASN A 316 -3.36 15.01 13.41
N GLU A 317 -3.60 15.21 14.71
CA GLU A 317 -2.81 16.07 15.58
C GLU A 317 -1.36 15.57 15.68
N GLU A 318 -1.17 14.26 15.86
CA GLU A 318 0.16 13.66 15.92
C GLU A 318 0.90 13.75 14.57
N HIS A 319 0.17 13.67 13.46
CA HIS A 319 0.71 13.90 12.13
C HIS A 319 1.14 15.36 11.92
N LEU A 320 0.31 16.31 12.36
CA LEU A 320 0.63 17.75 12.35
C LEU A 320 1.88 18.04 13.18
N LYS A 321 1.99 17.47 14.38
CA LYS A 321 3.15 17.63 15.25
C LYS A 321 4.44 17.16 14.57
N ARG A 322 4.43 15.97 13.92
CA ARG A 322 5.60 15.49 13.16
C ARG A 322 6.03 16.47 12.08
N ALA A 323 5.08 17.07 11.36
CA ALA A 323 5.37 18.06 10.33
C ALA A 323 5.99 19.35 10.94
N ILE A 324 5.44 19.81 12.07
CA ILE A 324 5.98 20.96 12.81
C ILE A 324 7.40 20.68 13.30
N ASP A 325 7.64 19.54 13.93
CA ASP A 325 8.96 19.11 14.40
C ASP A 325 9.98 19.08 13.25
N SER A 326 9.58 18.61 12.08
CA SER A 326 10.44 18.59 10.90
C SER A 326 10.85 19.97 10.45
N VAL A 327 9.95 20.95 10.48
CA VAL A 327 10.24 22.34 10.14
C VAL A 327 11.09 23.01 11.25
N LEU A 328 10.83 22.71 12.51
CA LEU A 328 11.59 23.22 13.64
C LEU A 328 13.03 22.71 13.69
N ASN A 329 13.31 21.55 13.09
CA ASN A 329 14.66 20.99 12.96
C ASN A 329 15.53 21.72 11.90
N LEU A 330 14.96 22.63 11.11
CA LEU A 330 15.76 23.52 10.26
C LEU A 330 16.61 24.43 11.13
N GLU A 331 17.88 24.64 10.73
CA GLU A 331 18.81 25.49 11.49
C GLU A 331 18.54 26.98 11.25
N THR A 332 17.88 27.31 10.15
CA THR A 332 17.60 28.68 9.72
C THR A 332 16.53 29.36 10.57
N ARG A 333 16.59 30.68 10.61
CA ARG A 333 15.65 31.49 11.38
C ARG A 333 14.47 32.00 10.57
N LYS A 334 14.72 32.40 9.30
CA LYS A 334 13.70 32.99 8.43
C LYS A 334 13.02 31.91 7.58
N ILE A 335 11.79 31.61 7.89
CA ILE A 335 11.00 30.56 7.22
C ILE A 335 9.89 31.19 6.40
N GLY A 336 9.94 30.98 5.08
CA GLY A 336 8.89 31.35 4.15
C GLY A 336 7.87 30.22 3.99
N VAL A 337 6.59 30.48 4.31
CA VAL A 337 5.52 29.48 4.15
C VAL A 337 4.66 29.84 2.94
N ILE A 338 4.40 28.88 2.07
CA ILE A 338 3.57 29.04 0.86
C ILE A 338 2.27 28.25 1.01
N GLY A 339 1.15 28.99 1.05
CA GLY A 339 -0.18 28.52 1.39
C GLY A 339 -0.54 28.76 2.85
N LEU A 340 -1.75 29.27 3.10
CA LEU A 340 -2.26 29.58 4.45
C LEU A 340 -3.62 28.93 4.72
N ALA A 341 -4.49 28.85 3.71
CA ALA A 341 -5.78 28.21 3.85
C ALA A 341 -5.65 26.69 4.11
N PHE A 342 -6.71 26.05 4.57
CA PHE A 342 -6.67 24.60 4.88
C PHE A 342 -6.55 23.71 3.63
N LYS A 343 -6.83 24.24 2.45
CA LYS A 343 -6.66 23.58 1.13
C LYS A 343 -6.48 24.61 0.02
N GLU A 344 -6.20 24.13 -1.19
CA GLU A 344 -6.06 24.94 -2.40
C GLU A 344 -7.40 25.62 -2.80
N ASN A 345 -7.27 26.76 -3.48
CA ASN A 345 -8.38 27.48 -4.10
C ASN A 345 -9.52 27.88 -3.14
N THR A 346 -9.16 28.25 -1.92
CA THR A 346 -10.09 28.79 -0.91
C THR A 346 -9.39 29.86 -0.08
N ASP A 347 -10.18 30.73 0.54
CA ASP A 347 -9.75 31.71 1.53
C ASP A 347 -10.12 31.30 2.96
N ASP A 348 -10.63 30.07 3.16
CA ASP A 348 -11.03 29.57 4.47
C ASP A 348 -9.81 29.17 5.31
N LEU A 349 -9.63 29.89 6.41
CA LEU A 349 -8.52 29.70 7.37
C LEU A 349 -8.94 28.89 8.61
N ARG A 350 -10.24 28.59 8.76
CA ARG A 350 -10.77 27.94 9.95
C ARG A 350 -10.15 26.54 10.11
N GLU A 351 -9.57 26.33 11.28
CA GLU A 351 -8.88 25.08 11.63
C GLU A 351 -7.84 24.64 10.59
N SER A 352 -7.23 25.63 9.90
CA SER A 352 -6.13 25.33 8.98
C SER A 352 -4.93 24.81 9.77
N PRO A 353 -4.39 23.63 9.41
CA PRO A 353 -3.19 23.12 10.04
C PRO A 353 -1.97 24.02 9.81
N VAL A 354 -1.99 24.84 8.75
CA VAL A 354 -0.96 25.83 8.49
C VAL A 354 -0.98 26.94 9.53
N VAL A 355 -2.15 27.38 9.98
CA VAL A 355 -2.27 28.38 11.06
C VAL A 355 -1.61 27.85 12.33
N ASN A 356 -1.85 26.59 12.70
CA ASN A 356 -1.22 25.95 13.85
C ASN A 356 0.32 25.85 13.68
N LEU A 357 0.77 25.45 12.47
CA LEU A 357 2.21 25.45 12.15
C LEU A 357 2.83 26.84 12.39
N LEU A 358 2.21 27.91 11.90
CA LEU A 358 2.71 29.28 12.07
C LEU A 358 2.79 29.68 13.54
N GLU A 359 1.73 29.41 14.34
CA GLU A 359 1.73 29.68 15.79
C GLU A 359 2.90 29.00 16.48
N GLN A 360 3.15 27.73 16.17
CA GLN A 360 4.25 26.98 16.79
C GLN A 360 5.61 27.53 16.34
N LEU A 361 5.81 27.87 15.08
CA LEU A 361 7.07 28.44 14.58
C LEU A 361 7.36 29.79 15.23
N ILE A 362 6.35 30.67 15.30
CA ILE A 362 6.45 32.00 15.97
C ILE A 362 6.73 31.80 17.46
N GLY A 363 5.98 30.92 18.14
CA GLY A 363 6.16 30.60 19.56
C GLY A 363 7.54 30.05 19.90
N LYS A 364 8.21 29.39 18.94
CA LYS A 364 9.60 28.91 19.06
C LYS A 364 10.66 29.92 18.57
N GLY A 365 10.25 31.17 18.30
CA GLY A 365 11.16 32.26 17.95
C GLY A 365 11.67 32.24 16.52
N ARG A 366 11.00 31.56 15.61
CA ARG A 366 11.30 31.65 14.18
C ARG A 366 10.72 32.95 13.61
N ASP A 367 11.43 33.56 12.69
CA ASP A 367 10.93 34.65 11.88
C ASP A 367 10.15 34.04 10.71
N VAL A 368 8.85 34.34 10.61
CA VAL A 368 7.97 33.69 9.62
C VAL A 368 7.33 34.73 8.72
N ARG A 369 7.33 34.47 7.42
CA ARG A 369 6.48 35.15 6.43
C ARG A 369 5.68 34.13 5.62
N VAL A 370 4.50 34.56 5.17
CA VAL A 370 3.56 33.70 4.46
C VAL A 370 3.17 34.33 3.15
N PHE A 371 3.11 33.55 2.11
CA PHE A 371 2.48 33.93 0.85
C PHE A 371 1.36 32.96 0.50
N ASP A 372 0.17 33.51 0.22
CA ASP A 372 -0.96 32.75 -0.33
C ASP A 372 -1.68 33.67 -1.35
N ALA A 373 -1.80 33.20 -2.59
CA ALA A 373 -2.38 34.00 -3.67
C ALA A 373 -3.87 34.32 -3.49
N HIS A 374 -4.58 33.54 -2.66
CA HIS A 374 -6.02 33.66 -2.43
C HIS A 374 -6.36 34.40 -1.13
N ILE A 375 -5.39 34.67 -0.26
CA ILE A 375 -5.61 35.29 1.05
C ILE A 375 -5.41 36.78 0.98
N ARG A 376 -6.52 37.50 1.16
CA ARG A 376 -6.56 38.94 1.26
C ARG A 376 -7.30 39.32 2.55
N MET A 377 -6.57 39.80 3.55
CA MET A 377 -7.14 40.10 4.88
C MET A 377 -8.23 41.17 4.86
N ASP A 378 -8.22 42.05 3.86
CA ASP A 378 -9.28 43.05 3.61
C ASP A 378 -10.59 42.43 3.07
N ALA A 379 -10.51 41.28 2.43
CA ALA A 379 -11.65 40.56 1.87
C ALA A 379 -12.22 39.46 2.79
N ILE A 380 -11.46 39.03 3.80
CA ILE A 380 -11.88 38.00 4.76
C ILE A 380 -12.75 38.64 5.86
N TYR A 381 -13.91 38.03 6.16
CA TYR A 381 -14.85 38.52 7.17
C TYR A 381 -15.48 37.40 8.01
N GLY A 382 -16.27 37.78 9.02
CA GLY A 382 -17.02 36.83 9.85
C GLY A 382 -16.15 35.90 10.68
N SER A 383 -16.62 34.66 10.87
CA SER A 383 -15.94 33.64 11.70
C SER A 383 -14.56 33.25 11.15
N ASN A 384 -14.35 33.32 9.84
CA ASN A 384 -13.06 33.05 9.20
C ASN A 384 -12.00 34.09 9.62
N ARG A 385 -12.39 35.40 9.61
CA ARG A 385 -11.51 36.47 10.09
C ARG A 385 -11.23 36.36 11.59
N ASN A 386 -12.28 36.07 12.40
CA ASN A 386 -12.12 35.98 13.83
C ASN A 386 -11.14 34.84 14.18
N PHE A 387 -11.27 33.68 13.54
CA PHE A 387 -10.38 32.55 13.78
C PHE A 387 -8.89 32.93 13.60
N ILE A 388 -8.53 33.54 12.47
CA ILE A 388 -7.14 33.88 12.22
C ILE A 388 -6.62 34.98 13.14
N LEU A 389 -7.47 35.97 13.51
CA LEU A 389 -7.07 37.04 14.41
C LEU A 389 -6.98 36.61 15.87
N GLU A 390 -7.74 35.58 16.29
CA GLU A 390 -7.60 34.95 17.61
C GLU A 390 -6.31 34.14 17.70
N SER A 391 -5.98 33.37 16.64
CA SER A 391 -4.76 32.56 16.57
C SER A 391 -3.51 33.41 16.37
N ILE A 392 -3.50 34.28 15.36
CA ILE A 392 -2.35 35.11 15.00
C ILE A 392 -2.81 36.56 14.81
N PRO A 393 -2.95 37.36 15.91
CA PRO A 393 -3.48 38.73 15.84
C PRO A 393 -2.72 39.65 14.87
N HIS A 394 -1.45 39.37 14.63
CA HIS A 394 -0.58 40.19 13.78
C HIS A 394 -0.33 39.56 12.40
N ILE A 395 -1.19 38.63 11.94
CA ILE A 395 -1.03 37.92 10.66
C ILE A 395 -0.78 38.85 9.46
N SER A 396 -1.41 40.02 9.43
CA SER A 396 -1.24 41.00 8.35
C SER A 396 0.20 41.48 8.18
N ARG A 397 1.03 41.39 9.21
CA ARG A 397 2.47 41.74 9.15
C ARG A 397 3.32 40.60 8.64
N LEU A 398 2.80 39.39 8.67
CA LEU A 398 3.50 38.18 8.22
C LEU A 398 3.22 37.88 6.75
N LEU A 399 2.15 38.44 6.18
CA LEU A 399 1.80 38.23 4.77
C LEU A 399 2.76 39.01 3.87
N ALA A 400 3.44 38.29 2.98
CA ALA A 400 4.20 38.87 1.88
C ALA A 400 3.24 39.38 0.78
N ALA A 401 3.53 40.54 0.20
CA ALA A 401 2.71 41.13 -0.83
C ALA A 401 2.69 40.30 -2.14
N ASN A 402 3.77 39.59 -2.41
CA ASN A 402 3.90 38.69 -3.55
C ASN A 402 4.94 37.61 -3.27
N LEU A 403 5.03 36.64 -4.19
CA LEU A 403 5.96 35.51 -4.06
C LEU A 403 7.43 35.96 -4.06
N GLU A 404 7.79 36.95 -4.89
CA GLU A 404 9.15 37.45 -5.02
C GLU A 404 9.64 38.05 -3.71
N GLU A 405 8.79 38.79 -3.01
CA GLU A 405 9.11 39.35 -1.68
C GLU A 405 9.42 38.22 -0.69
N LEU A 406 8.61 37.14 -0.72
CA LEU A 406 8.85 35.98 0.15
C LEU A 406 10.18 35.31 -0.19
N LEU A 407 10.40 35.01 -1.47
CA LEU A 407 11.62 34.35 -1.96
C LEU A 407 12.90 35.17 -1.67
N GLY A 408 12.81 36.48 -1.78
CA GLY A 408 13.97 37.37 -1.47
C GLY A 408 14.23 37.54 0.03
N TRP A 409 13.30 37.15 0.89
CA TRP A 409 13.42 37.32 2.34
C TRP A 409 13.73 36.00 3.08
N ALA A 410 13.19 34.87 2.64
CA ALA A 410 13.33 33.61 3.33
C ALA A 410 14.70 32.96 3.18
N ASP A 411 15.14 32.23 4.19
CA ASP A 411 16.31 31.36 4.13
C ASP A 411 15.89 29.93 3.72
N ASP A 412 14.72 29.45 4.20
CA ASP A 412 14.09 28.18 3.85
C ASP A 412 12.62 28.36 3.51
N LEU A 413 12.09 27.46 2.69
CA LEU A 413 10.68 27.44 2.29
C LEU A 413 9.95 26.21 2.80
N VAL A 414 8.68 26.40 3.17
CA VAL A 414 7.71 25.35 3.50
C VAL A 414 6.55 25.42 2.52
N LEU A 415 6.36 24.39 1.72
CA LEU A 415 5.19 24.25 0.84
C LEU A 415 4.06 23.57 1.59
N ALA A 416 3.12 24.33 2.09
CA ALA A 416 1.95 23.83 2.82
C ALA A 416 0.75 23.50 1.92
N GLN A 417 0.78 23.96 0.66
CA GLN A 417 -0.23 23.67 -0.36
C GLN A 417 0.44 23.42 -1.71
N LYS A 418 -0.24 22.64 -2.59
CA LYS A 418 0.21 22.49 -3.98
C LYS A 418 0.20 23.81 -4.69
N GLN A 419 1.17 24.02 -5.55
CA GLN A 419 1.36 25.24 -6.31
C GLN A 419 1.21 24.98 -7.81
N SER A 420 0.87 26.04 -8.57
CA SER A 420 0.87 25.99 -10.03
C SER A 420 2.26 25.66 -10.58
N ALA A 421 2.34 25.10 -11.78
CA ALA A 421 3.61 24.81 -12.43
C ALA A 421 4.52 26.04 -12.53
N GLY A 422 3.96 27.20 -12.87
CA GLY A 422 4.70 28.46 -12.95
C GLY A 422 5.23 28.95 -11.58
N THR A 423 4.43 28.79 -10.50
CA THR A 423 4.88 29.09 -9.14
C THR A 423 6.02 28.15 -8.73
N MET A 424 5.89 26.85 -9.02
CA MET A 424 6.92 25.86 -8.71
C MET A 424 8.23 26.12 -9.47
N GLU A 425 8.17 26.61 -10.71
CA GLU A 425 9.35 26.98 -11.49
C GLU A 425 10.09 28.15 -10.81
N ARG A 426 9.36 29.17 -10.36
CA ARG A 426 9.94 30.34 -9.64
C ARG A 426 10.57 29.92 -8.31
N ILE A 427 9.91 29.02 -7.56
CA ILE A 427 10.45 28.48 -6.31
C ILE A 427 11.76 27.72 -6.58
N ARG A 428 11.79 26.85 -7.59
CA ARG A 428 13.04 26.13 -7.97
C ARG A 428 14.16 27.10 -8.41
N ALA A 429 13.79 28.12 -9.19
CA ALA A 429 14.76 29.11 -9.67
C ALA A 429 15.36 29.95 -8.52
N SER A 430 14.71 30.09 -7.38
CA SER A 430 15.23 30.77 -6.21
C SER A 430 16.41 30.04 -5.56
N GLY A 431 16.53 28.71 -5.76
CA GLY A 431 17.55 27.88 -5.16
C GLY A 431 17.41 27.69 -3.63
N LEU A 432 16.32 28.17 -3.02
CA LEU A 432 16.09 28.05 -1.58
C LEU A 432 15.77 26.58 -1.19
N PRO A 433 16.35 26.07 -0.10
CA PRO A 433 15.96 24.79 0.47
C PRO A 433 14.46 24.80 0.76
N THR A 434 13.79 23.70 0.40
CA THR A 434 12.33 23.64 0.46
C THR A 434 11.85 22.32 1.07
N ILE A 435 10.98 22.40 2.08
CA ILE A 435 10.24 21.27 2.64
C ILE A 435 8.84 21.29 2.05
N ALA A 436 8.42 20.19 1.39
CA ALA A 436 7.07 20.01 0.90
C ALA A 436 6.25 19.16 1.89
N LEU A 437 5.26 19.77 2.54
CA LEU A 437 4.34 19.06 3.44
C LEU A 437 3.20 18.38 2.66
N VAL A 438 2.94 18.83 1.43
CA VAL A 438 1.80 18.38 0.60
C VAL A 438 1.97 17.02 -0.04
N ASP A 439 3.19 16.51 -0.16
CA ASP A 439 3.46 15.23 -0.82
C ASP A 439 3.80 14.10 0.17
N GLY A 440 3.53 14.32 1.47
CA GLY A 440 3.71 13.32 2.55
C GLY A 440 5.15 12.90 2.82
N ALA A 441 6.09 13.41 2.07
CA ALA A 441 7.51 13.20 2.27
C ALA A 441 8.16 14.51 2.73
N VAL A 442 8.57 14.55 3.98
CA VAL A 442 9.57 15.50 4.45
C VAL A 442 10.89 15.05 3.81
N GLN A 443 11.08 15.35 2.52
CA GLN A 443 12.37 15.23 1.89
C GLN A 443 12.96 16.64 1.79
N PRO A 444 14.11 16.90 2.42
CA PRO A 444 14.89 18.05 2.03
C PRO A 444 15.18 17.89 0.53
N SER A 445 14.78 18.86 -0.29
CA SER A 445 15.14 18.84 -1.70
C SER A 445 16.67 18.80 -1.74
N LEU A 446 17.22 17.76 -2.35
CA LEU A 446 18.64 17.64 -2.66
C LEU A 446 19.04 18.77 -3.64
N ALA A 447 19.26 19.97 -3.10
CA ALA A 447 20.08 20.96 -3.74
C ALA A 447 21.54 20.52 -3.48
N GLY A 448 22.16 19.87 -4.47
CA GLY A 448 23.59 19.58 -4.43
C GLY A 448 23.98 18.10 -4.38
N ALA A 449 23.71 17.37 -5.45
CA ALA A 449 24.49 16.20 -5.84
C ALA A 449 24.84 16.34 -7.33
N GLN A 450 25.67 17.35 -7.62
CA GLN A 450 26.51 17.40 -8.80
C GLN A 450 27.92 17.72 -8.31
N SER A 451 28.71 16.68 -8.12
CA SER A 451 30.16 16.68 -8.32
C SER A 451 30.63 15.22 -8.46
#